data_41def9ce2792326c9d40e0be744e91a7
#
_entry.id   41def9ce2792326c9d40e0be744e91a7
#
_cell.length_a   1.000
_cell.length_b   1.000
_cell.length_c   1.000
_cell.angle_alpha   90.00
_cell.angle_beta   90.00
_cell.angle_gamma   90.00
#
_symmetry.space_group_name_H-M   'P 1'
#
loop_
_entity.id
_entity.type
_entity.pdbx_description
1 polymer ?
#
loop_
_entity_poly.entity_id
_entity_poly.type
_entity_poly.pdbx_seq_one_letter_code
_entity_poly.pdbx_strand_id
1 'polypeptide(L)'
;MRLGVRTWAMLPWILATCFTAVDAHHSTTEFDYSKQVTIKGSVKEIQWTNPHSYIQLIVNGEGGEEIQWSVEIGSPSLNINMGWRKTSVKVGDVVTMNLAPARNGKPYGTLRVLTFADGQKLEGVAARVGARPGGAAPAAPPPAVPAAPKEP
;
A
#
# COMPACT_ATOMS: atom_id res chain seq x y z
N MET A 1 71.52 6.78 -39.39
CA MET A 1 70.06 6.96 -39.47
C MET A 1 69.42 5.90 -38.57
N ARG A 2 68.95 6.28 -37.35
CA ARG A 2 68.28 5.38 -36.44
C ARG A 2 66.85 5.92 -36.23
N LEU A 3 65.87 5.20 -36.78
CA LEU A 3 64.46 5.49 -36.56
C LEU A 3 64.03 5.03 -35.16
N GLY A 4 63.62 5.97 -34.29
CA GLY A 4 63.05 5.67 -32.99
C GLY A 4 61.55 5.36 -33.14
N VAL A 5 61.17 4.14 -32.78
CA VAL A 5 59.78 3.71 -32.70
C VAL A 5 59.21 4.24 -31.40
N ARG A 6 58.26 5.22 -31.48
CA ARG A 6 57.49 5.69 -30.32
C ARG A 6 56.31 4.75 -30.12
N THR A 7 56.41 3.88 -29.13
CA THR A 7 55.28 3.06 -28.65
C THR A 7 54.29 3.93 -27.88
N TRP A 8 53.10 4.10 -28.44
CA TRP A 8 51.98 4.71 -27.74
C TRP A 8 51.34 3.66 -26.85
N ALA A 9 51.49 3.79 -25.53
CA ALA A 9 50.77 3.00 -24.55
C ALA A 9 49.30 3.44 -24.50
N MET A 10 48.43 2.64 -25.08
CA MET A 10 46.97 2.77 -24.91
C MET A 10 46.60 2.31 -23.51
N LEU A 11 46.30 3.27 -22.63
CA LEU A 11 45.75 2.99 -21.32
C LEU A 11 44.25 2.64 -21.50
N PRO A 12 43.76 1.45 -21.10
CA PRO A 12 42.35 1.16 -21.15
C PRO A 12 41.63 1.96 -20.05
N TRP A 13 40.75 2.84 -20.46
CA TRP A 13 39.80 3.48 -19.56
C TRP A 13 38.79 2.42 -19.11
N ILE A 14 38.98 1.88 -17.90
CA ILE A 14 37.98 1.06 -17.23
C ILE A 14 36.87 2.00 -16.77
N LEU A 15 35.79 2.02 -17.54
CA LEU A 15 34.56 2.70 -17.17
C LEU A 15 33.91 1.88 -16.04
N ALA A 16 34.22 2.23 -14.79
CA ALA A 16 33.54 1.67 -13.61
C ALA A 16 32.08 2.14 -13.63
N THR A 17 31.20 1.38 -14.25
CA THR A 17 29.74 1.56 -14.12
C THR A 17 29.35 1.18 -12.70
N CYS A 18 29.19 2.19 -11.81
CA CYS A 18 28.50 2.03 -10.56
C CYS A 18 27.05 1.63 -10.85
N PHE A 19 26.77 0.33 -10.79
CA PHE A 19 25.40 -0.16 -10.65
C PHE A 19 24.94 0.20 -9.23
N THR A 20 24.28 1.33 -9.07
CA THR A 20 23.45 1.54 -7.89
C THR A 20 22.32 0.54 -7.99
N ALA A 21 22.35 -0.51 -7.18
CA ALA A 21 21.18 -1.37 -6.97
C ALA A 21 20.10 -0.48 -6.40
N VAL A 22 19.13 -0.10 -7.23
CA VAL A 22 17.88 0.50 -6.76
C VAL A 22 17.18 -0.62 -6.00
N ASP A 23 17.22 -0.51 -4.68
CA ASP A 23 16.58 -1.43 -3.77
C ASP A 23 15.05 -1.23 -3.89
N ALA A 24 14.48 -1.85 -4.93
CA ALA A 24 13.04 -1.91 -5.16
C ALA A 24 12.41 -2.98 -4.26
N HIS A 25 12.84 -3.02 -3.00
CA HIS A 25 12.12 -3.75 -1.97
C HIS A 25 10.88 -2.95 -1.61
N HIS A 26 9.81 -3.14 -2.37
CA HIS A 26 8.45 -2.89 -1.89
C HIS A 26 8.23 -3.85 -0.71
N SER A 27 8.66 -3.36 0.44
CA SER A 27 8.78 -4.23 1.59
C SER A 27 7.39 -4.49 2.17
N THR A 28 7.01 -5.76 2.20
CA THR A 28 5.99 -6.29 3.10
C THR A 28 6.20 -5.81 4.56
N THR A 29 7.29 -5.10 4.84
CA THR A 29 7.66 -4.52 6.13
C THR A 29 6.96 -3.19 6.43
N GLU A 30 6.37 -2.51 5.44
CA GLU A 30 5.67 -1.24 5.65
C GLU A 30 4.39 -1.43 6.48
N PHE A 31 3.70 -2.56 6.28
CA PHE A 31 2.45 -2.87 6.97
C PHE A 31 2.64 -3.87 8.12
N ASP A 32 1.83 -3.70 9.16
CA ASP A 32 1.77 -4.64 10.29
C ASP A 32 0.66 -5.67 10.08
N TYR A 33 0.99 -6.78 9.42
CA TYR A 33 0.03 -7.85 9.15
C TYR A 33 -0.43 -8.61 10.41
N SER A 34 0.21 -8.41 11.56
CA SER A 34 -0.23 -8.97 12.85
C SER A 34 -1.39 -8.18 13.47
N LYS A 35 -1.60 -6.93 13.00
CA LYS A 35 -2.65 -6.03 13.47
C LYS A 35 -3.79 -5.93 12.46
N GLN A 36 -4.95 -5.56 12.98
CA GLN A 36 -6.13 -5.23 12.20
C GLN A 36 -6.69 -3.89 12.66
N VAL A 37 -7.04 -3.04 11.70
CA VAL A 37 -7.78 -1.80 11.94
C VAL A 37 -9.02 -1.84 11.05
N THR A 38 -10.16 -1.50 11.63
CA THR A 38 -11.42 -1.36 10.89
C THR A 38 -11.79 0.11 10.84
N ILE A 39 -11.96 0.63 9.64
CA ILE A 39 -12.39 2.01 9.41
C ILE A 39 -13.70 2.02 8.61
N LYS A 40 -14.55 3.02 8.86
CA LYS A 40 -15.77 3.27 8.09
C LYS A 40 -15.73 4.70 7.60
N GLY A 41 -15.98 4.91 6.32
CA GLY A 41 -15.93 6.24 5.74
C GLY A 41 -16.50 6.30 4.34
N SER A 42 -16.49 7.49 3.76
CA SER A 42 -16.88 7.71 2.38
C SER A 42 -15.67 7.73 1.44
N VAL A 43 -15.83 7.14 0.28
CA VAL A 43 -14.78 7.12 -0.76
C VAL A 43 -14.65 8.51 -1.37
N LYS A 44 -13.46 9.10 -1.22
CA LYS A 44 -13.10 10.39 -1.81
C LYS A 44 -12.53 10.25 -3.22
N GLU A 45 -11.69 9.21 -3.44
CA GLU A 45 -10.97 9.03 -4.69
C GLU A 45 -10.58 7.56 -4.85
N ILE A 46 -10.49 7.09 -6.11
CA ILE A 46 -9.94 5.79 -6.48
C ILE A 46 -8.84 5.99 -7.49
N GLN A 47 -7.63 5.60 -7.13
CA GLN A 47 -6.44 5.62 -7.99
C GLN A 47 -6.19 4.21 -8.52
N TRP A 48 -6.62 3.96 -9.76
CA TRP A 48 -6.45 2.65 -10.41
C TRP A 48 -5.19 2.65 -11.27
N THR A 49 -4.03 2.47 -10.62
CA THR A 49 -2.69 2.70 -11.20
C THR A 49 -1.73 1.55 -10.90
N ASN A 50 -0.66 1.43 -11.73
CA ASN A 50 0.49 0.59 -11.44
C ASN A 50 1.58 1.38 -10.69
N PRO A 51 2.39 0.74 -9.84
CA PRO A 51 2.34 -0.68 -9.46
C PRO A 51 1.21 -1.01 -8.48
N HIS A 52 0.65 -0.03 -7.77
CA HIS A 52 -0.39 -0.22 -6.77
C HIS A 52 -1.54 0.76 -7.00
N SER A 53 -2.75 0.28 -6.75
CA SER A 53 -3.97 1.10 -6.73
C SER A 53 -4.32 1.48 -5.31
N TYR A 54 -5.01 2.61 -5.15
CA TYR A 54 -5.37 3.15 -3.84
C TYR A 54 -6.82 3.60 -3.80
N ILE A 55 -7.44 3.50 -2.63
CA ILE A 55 -8.70 4.13 -2.31
C ILE A 55 -8.45 5.15 -1.20
N GLN A 56 -8.83 6.41 -1.46
CA GLN A 56 -8.80 7.46 -0.44
C GLN A 56 -10.17 7.51 0.24
N LEU A 57 -10.20 7.35 1.57
CA LEU A 57 -11.39 7.45 2.39
C LEU A 57 -11.38 8.69 3.24
N ILE A 58 -12.54 9.31 3.43
CA ILE A 58 -12.78 10.27 4.50
C ILE A 58 -13.46 9.52 5.64
N VAL A 59 -12.81 9.52 6.79
CA VAL A 59 -13.27 8.87 8.03
C VAL A 59 -13.48 9.96 9.06
N ASN A 60 -14.62 9.95 9.75
CA ASN A 60 -14.85 10.87 10.88
C ASN A 60 -14.15 10.31 12.13
N GLY A 61 -13.26 11.10 12.71
CA GLY A 61 -12.65 10.81 13.99
C GLY A 61 -13.60 10.99 15.17
N GLU A 62 -13.16 10.60 16.37
CA GLU A 62 -13.99 10.67 17.59
C GLU A 62 -14.35 12.12 17.98
N GLY A 63 -13.54 13.09 17.62
CA GLY A 63 -13.80 14.53 17.81
C GLY A 63 -14.63 15.19 16.71
N GLY A 64 -15.03 14.41 15.67
CA GLY A 64 -15.75 14.93 14.51
C GLY A 64 -14.84 15.50 13.42
N GLU A 65 -13.52 15.43 13.61
CA GLU A 65 -12.54 15.80 12.57
C GLU A 65 -12.57 14.79 11.42
N GLU A 66 -12.35 15.29 10.21
CA GLU A 66 -12.20 14.45 9.03
C GLU A 66 -10.74 13.97 8.90
N ILE A 67 -10.56 12.65 8.89
CA ILE A 67 -9.26 12.02 8.69
C ILE A 67 -9.25 11.34 7.32
N GLN A 68 -8.32 11.74 6.45
CA GLN A 68 -8.14 11.07 5.18
C GLN A 68 -7.24 9.86 5.35
N TRP A 69 -7.79 8.68 5.04
CA TRP A 69 -7.07 7.41 4.97
C TRP A 69 -6.71 7.08 3.53
N SER A 70 -5.48 6.61 3.32
CA SER A 70 -5.04 6.00 2.06
C SER A 70 -4.99 4.49 2.20
N VAL A 71 -5.71 3.76 1.35
CA VAL A 71 -5.82 2.29 1.42
C VAL A 71 -5.29 1.67 0.15
N GLU A 72 -4.19 0.92 0.25
CA GLU A 72 -3.61 0.17 -0.84
C GLU A 72 -4.43 -1.10 -1.12
N ILE A 73 -4.74 -1.36 -2.41
CA ILE A 73 -5.55 -2.50 -2.83
C ILE A 73 -4.85 -3.43 -3.84
N GLY A 74 -3.59 -3.19 -4.14
CA GLY A 74 -2.80 -3.97 -5.08
C GLY A 74 -2.77 -3.40 -6.50
N SER A 75 -2.08 -4.08 -7.42
CA SER A 75 -2.02 -3.65 -8.82
C SER A 75 -3.35 -3.88 -9.54
N PRO A 76 -3.65 -3.13 -10.63
CA PRO A 76 -4.85 -3.34 -11.42
C PRO A 76 -5.07 -4.79 -11.87
N SER A 77 -4.01 -5.45 -12.36
CA SER A 77 -4.09 -6.84 -12.82
C SER A 77 -4.41 -7.82 -11.68
N LEU A 78 -3.78 -7.63 -10.52
CA LEU A 78 -4.04 -8.46 -9.35
C LEU A 78 -5.47 -8.25 -8.83
N ASN A 79 -5.93 -7.02 -8.76
CA ASN A 79 -7.29 -6.69 -8.34
C ASN A 79 -8.33 -7.33 -9.27
N ILE A 80 -8.12 -7.27 -10.61
CA ILE A 80 -9.01 -7.92 -11.57
C ILE A 80 -9.08 -9.44 -11.33
N ASN A 81 -7.95 -10.09 -11.08
CA ASN A 81 -7.88 -11.52 -10.77
C ASN A 81 -8.57 -11.87 -9.44
N MET A 82 -8.73 -10.91 -8.54
CA MET A 82 -9.48 -11.03 -7.29
C MET A 82 -10.95 -10.66 -7.42
N GLY A 83 -11.45 -10.41 -8.63
CA GLY A 83 -12.84 -10.09 -8.90
C GLY A 83 -13.19 -8.61 -8.91
N TRP A 84 -12.22 -7.73 -8.68
CA TRP A 84 -12.44 -6.29 -8.78
C TRP A 84 -12.63 -5.83 -10.22
N ARG A 85 -13.31 -4.70 -10.36
CA ARG A 85 -13.38 -3.91 -11.59
C ARG A 85 -13.03 -2.46 -11.25
N LYS A 86 -12.57 -1.69 -12.20
CA LYS A 86 -12.32 -0.26 -12.02
C LYS A 86 -13.56 0.49 -11.50
N THR A 87 -14.74 -0.07 -11.75
CA THR A 87 -16.04 0.48 -11.35
C THR A 87 -16.64 -0.20 -10.11
N SER A 88 -15.92 -1.13 -9.45
CA SER A 88 -16.42 -1.85 -8.27
C SER A 88 -16.72 -0.93 -7.10
N VAL A 89 -15.95 0.17 -6.97
CA VAL A 89 -16.11 1.19 -5.94
C VAL A 89 -16.25 2.52 -6.63
N LYS A 90 -17.07 3.41 -6.11
CA LYS A 90 -17.32 4.75 -6.65
C LYS A 90 -17.06 5.81 -5.61
N VAL A 91 -16.72 7.01 -6.05
CA VAL A 91 -16.65 8.19 -5.18
C VAL A 91 -18.02 8.41 -4.55
N GLY A 92 -18.03 8.64 -3.23
CA GLY A 92 -19.25 8.79 -2.43
C GLY A 92 -19.78 7.50 -1.81
N ASP A 93 -19.30 6.31 -2.22
CA ASP A 93 -19.69 5.05 -1.56
C ASP A 93 -19.27 5.09 -0.08
N VAL A 94 -20.21 4.70 0.80
CA VAL A 94 -19.90 4.49 2.22
C VAL A 94 -19.56 3.04 2.43
N VAL A 95 -18.31 2.80 2.87
CA VAL A 95 -17.76 1.46 3.01
C VAL A 95 -17.11 1.25 4.38
N THR A 96 -17.06 -0.01 4.79
CA THR A 96 -16.25 -0.45 5.94
C THR A 96 -15.05 -1.23 5.41
N MET A 97 -13.85 -0.85 5.82
CA MET A 97 -12.61 -1.52 5.41
C MET A 97 -11.87 -2.09 6.62
N ASN A 98 -11.48 -3.36 6.51
CA ASN A 98 -10.54 -4.01 7.42
C ASN A 98 -9.15 -4.01 6.77
N LEU A 99 -8.15 -3.52 7.49
CA LEU A 99 -6.82 -3.21 6.98
C LEU A 99 -5.72 -3.86 7.83
N ALA A 100 -4.57 -4.12 7.22
CA ALA A 100 -3.30 -4.16 7.92
C ALA A 100 -2.74 -2.73 7.95
N PRO A 101 -2.56 -2.09 9.13
CA PRO A 101 -2.14 -0.70 9.22
C PRO A 101 -0.65 -0.54 8.89
N ALA A 102 -0.27 0.67 8.50
CA ALA A 102 1.13 1.04 8.37
C ALA A 102 1.82 1.07 9.74
N ARG A 103 3.08 0.62 9.81
CA ARG A 103 3.86 0.55 11.07
C ARG A 103 4.21 1.93 11.63
N ASN A 104 4.21 2.96 10.78
CA ASN A 104 4.54 4.33 11.16
C ASN A 104 3.38 5.10 11.83
N GLY A 105 2.22 4.44 12.02
CA GLY A 105 1.05 5.02 12.67
C GLY A 105 0.28 6.05 11.85
N LYS A 106 0.66 6.30 10.59
CA LYS A 106 -0.08 7.20 9.70
C LYS A 106 -1.44 6.59 9.30
N PRO A 107 -2.43 7.38 8.88
CA PRO A 107 -3.71 6.90 8.38
C PRO A 107 -3.54 6.27 6.99
N TYR A 108 -2.84 5.15 6.97
CA TYR A 108 -2.45 4.37 5.80
C TYR A 108 -2.48 2.89 6.13
N GLY A 109 -2.87 2.06 5.17
CA GLY A 109 -2.91 0.62 5.35
C GLY A 109 -3.14 -0.12 4.04
N THR A 110 -2.99 -1.46 4.08
CA THR A 110 -3.33 -2.32 2.95
C THR A 110 -4.58 -3.13 3.23
N LEU A 111 -5.44 -3.23 2.22
CA LEU A 111 -6.79 -3.79 2.35
C LEU A 111 -6.77 -5.31 2.59
N ARG A 112 -7.49 -5.74 3.62
CA ARG A 112 -7.91 -7.14 3.79
C ARG A 112 -9.28 -7.39 3.18
N VAL A 113 -10.28 -6.65 3.63
CA VAL A 113 -11.67 -6.79 3.16
C VAL A 113 -12.34 -5.42 3.15
N LEU A 114 -13.00 -5.11 2.04
CA LEU A 114 -13.94 -4.01 1.91
C LEU A 114 -15.36 -4.59 1.98
N THR A 115 -16.23 -3.96 2.78
CA THR A 115 -17.63 -4.32 2.91
C THR A 115 -18.50 -3.12 2.55
N PHE A 116 -19.39 -3.26 1.59
CA PHE A 116 -20.38 -2.27 1.21
C PHE A 116 -21.56 -2.22 2.19
N ALA A 117 -22.38 -1.18 2.09
CA ALA A 117 -23.56 -1.00 2.93
C ALA A 117 -24.60 -2.13 2.78
N ASP A 118 -24.67 -2.76 1.61
CA ASP A 118 -25.53 -3.90 1.31
C ASP A 118 -24.97 -5.27 1.77
N GLY A 119 -23.78 -5.26 2.39
CA GLY A 119 -23.08 -6.45 2.88
C GLY A 119 -22.21 -7.17 1.85
N GLN A 120 -22.19 -6.75 0.59
CA GLN A 120 -21.25 -7.29 -0.40
C GLN A 120 -19.81 -7.03 0.05
N LYS A 121 -18.90 -7.95 -0.31
CA LYS A 121 -17.49 -7.89 0.10
C LYS A 121 -16.54 -8.02 -1.07
N LEU A 122 -15.44 -7.27 -1.00
CA LEU A 122 -14.30 -7.42 -1.89
C LEU A 122 -13.04 -7.67 -1.06
N GLU A 123 -12.30 -8.71 -1.40
CA GLU A 123 -11.03 -9.02 -0.73
C GLU A 123 -9.89 -8.19 -1.31
N GLY A 124 -9.00 -7.73 -0.42
CA GLY A 124 -7.74 -7.09 -0.79
C GLY A 124 -6.55 -8.05 -0.66
N VAL A 125 -5.40 -7.60 -1.14
CA VAL A 125 -4.16 -8.39 -1.15
C VAL A 125 -3.73 -8.86 0.23
N ALA A 126 -3.97 -8.06 1.27
CA ALA A 126 -3.59 -8.39 2.64
C ALA A 126 -4.43 -9.52 3.26
N ALA A 127 -5.59 -9.85 2.70
CA ALA A 127 -6.36 -11.02 3.13
C ALA A 127 -5.58 -12.32 2.93
N ARG A 128 -4.78 -12.39 1.86
CA ARG A 128 -4.00 -13.58 1.49
C ARG A 128 -2.67 -13.68 2.23
N VAL A 129 -2.09 -12.57 2.63
CA VAL A 129 -0.80 -12.53 3.36
C VAL A 129 -0.97 -13.02 4.81
N GLY A 130 -2.13 -12.82 5.42
CA GLY A 130 -2.44 -13.23 6.79
C GLY A 130 -3.09 -14.61 6.95
N ALA A 131 -3.51 -15.23 5.86
CA ALA A 131 -4.16 -16.54 5.87
C ALA A 131 -3.13 -17.68 5.96
N ARG A 132 -2.46 -17.83 7.10
CA ARG A 132 -1.88 -19.14 7.45
C ARG A 132 -3.03 -20.08 7.81
N PRO A 133 -3.05 -21.32 7.30
CA PRO A 133 -4.01 -22.32 7.76
C PRO A 133 -3.81 -22.56 9.25
N GLY A 134 -4.75 -22.14 10.09
CA GLY A 134 -4.74 -22.49 11.51
C GLY A 134 -4.84 -21.36 12.52
N GLY A 135 -5.35 -20.19 12.18
CA GLY A 135 -5.51 -19.19 13.21
C GLY A 135 -6.25 -17.94 12.77
N ALA A 136 -7.48 -17.78 13.22
CA ALA A 136 -7.90 -16.53 13.83
C ALA A 136 -9.37 -16.56 14.23
N ALA A 137 -9.58 -16.46 15.52
CA ALA A 137 -10.82 -15.97 16.09
C ALA A 137 -11.10 -14.52 15.60
N PRO A 138 -12.38 -14.11 15.51
CA PRO A 138 -12.73 -12.74 15.16
C PRO A 138 -12.14 -11.77 16.19
N ALA A 139 -11.40 -10.79 15.71
CA ALA A 139 -10.78 -9.77 16.55
C ALA A 139 -11.84 -8.91 17.23
N ALA A 140 -11.54 -8.54 18.47
CA ALA A 140 -12.27 -7.56 19.26
C ALA A 140 -12.43 -6.21 18.48
N PRO A 141 -13.43 -5.40 18.82
CA PRO A 141 -13.61 -4.09 18.19
C PRO A 141 -12.33 -3.24 18.32
N PRO A 142 -12.03 -2.42 17.31
CA PRO A 142 -10.76 -1.69 17.25
C PRO A 142 -10.63 -0.73 18.43
N PRO A 143 -9.40 -0.51 18.92
CA PRO A 143 -9.11 0.64 19.74
C PRO A 143 -9.35 1.91 18.91
N ALA A 144 -9.83 2.95 19.61
CA ALA A 144 -10.04 4.27 19.03
C ALA A 144 -8.86 4.72 18.17
N VAL A 145 -9.16 5.33 17.04
CA VAL A 145 -8.16 5.91 16.13
C VAL A 145 -7.39 6.99 16.90
N PRO A 146 -6.05 6.91 17.03
CA PRO A 146 -5.27 7.97 17.67
C PRO A 146 -5.47 9.29 16.93
N ALA A 147 -5.74 10.36 17.67
CA ALA A 147 -5.76 11.70 17.10
C ALA A 147 -4.45 11.98 16.36
N ALA A 148 -4.54 12.60 15.18
CA ALA A 148 -3.37 13.02 14.42
C ALA A 148 -2.49 13.94 15.30
N PRO A 149 -1.14 13.80 15.27
CA PRO A 149 -0.26 14.70 15.98
C PRO A 149 -0.50 16.13 15.49
N LYS A 150 -0.77 17.04 16.43
CA LYS A 150 -0.81 18.48 16.12
C LYS A 150 0.58 18.88 15.68
N GLU A 151 0.71 19.33 14.45
CA GLU A 151 1.94 19.99 14.02
C GLU A 151 2.13 21.31 14.82
N PRO A 152 3.38 21.65 15.16
CA PRO A 152 3.71 22.85 15.93
C PRO A 152 3.47 24.15 15.15
#